data_32b4b982d1124b024e2344360077250c
#
_entry.id   32b4b982d1124b024e2344360077250c
#
_cell.length_a   1.000
_cell.length_b   1.000
_cell.length_c   1.000
_cell.angle_alpha   90.00
_cell.angle_beta   90.00
_cell.angle_gamma   90.00
#
_symmetry.space_group_name_H-M   'P 1'
#
loop_
_entity.id
_entity.type
_entity.pdbx_description
1 polymer ?
#
loop_
_entity_poly.entity_id
_entity_poly.type
_entity_poly.pdbx_seq_one_letter_code
_entity_poly.pdbx_strand_id
1 'polypeptide(L)'
;AEKLRVHVSTIYRELKRGEYERLDGATWEMVTAYSPDIAEARYQEHLREKGPDLKIGKDHELANYIETTITERECSPAAVLGYAMLEGRTFETSVSVATIYSYIKKGLFLHITQVDLPRRGKVKQKYKKVKTKKDQARASAGESIEQRPPEVESRKEFGHWEGDTVYSGKGKCKTTSALLTLNERKTRKDIIIGIPNRKAETVVKALDALERKCGARRFRAIFKSITFDNGTEFSAAEVLERSAVNKTIPRTKVYYCHPYSSWERGSNENANSMIRRRHPKGTDFSKVSAAEIAAT
;
A
#
# COMPACT_ATOMS: atom_id res chain seq x y z
N ALA A 1 50.41 16.07 -13.87
CA ALA A 1 50.07 14.98 -12.97
C ALA A 1 50.41 15.32 -11.53
N GLU A 2 51.66 15.70 -11.20
CA GLU A 2 52.10 16.05 -9.85
C GLU A 2 51.29 17.17 -9.21
N LYS A 3 51.16 18.33 -9.91
CA LYS A 3 50.34 19.47 -9.41
C LYS A 3 48.90 19.12 -9.09
N LEU A 4 48.31 18.18 -9.80
CA LEU A 4 46.92 17.75 -9.64
C LEU A 4 46.79 16.51 -8.73
N ARG A 5 47.92 15.95 -8.25
CA ARG A 5 47.98 14.72 -7.43
C ARG A 5 47.20 13.54 -8.01
N VAL A 6 47.23 13.41 -9.35
CA VAL A 6 46.61 12.30 -10.05
C VAL A 6 47.65 11.51 -10.86
N HIS A 7 47.37 10.24 -11.15
CA HIS A 7 48.27 9.43 -11.92
C HIS A 7 48.37 9.94 -13.38
N VAL A 8 49.54 9.85 -13.99
CA VAL A 8 49.81 10.34 -15.36
C VAL A 8 48.80 9.76 -16.36
N SER A 9 48.45 8.51 -16.26
CA SER A 9 47.44 7.88 -17.13
C SER A 9 46.04 8.52 -17.06
N THR A 10 45.71 9.15 -15.94
CA THR A 10 44.43 9.88 -15.81
C THR A 10 44.44 11.13 -16.70
N ILE A 11 45.56 11.84 -16.73
CA ILE A 11 45.73 13.02 -17.60
C ILE A 11 45.66 12.62 -19.09
N TYR A 12 46.36 11.53 -19.45
CA TYR A 12 46.29 11.07 -20.85
C TYR A 12 44.88 10.67 -21.27
N ARG A 13 44.14 9.97 -20.41
CA ARG A 13 42.75 9.61 -20.68
C ARG A 13 41.85 10.84 -20.81
N GLU A 14 42.10 11.86 -20.00
CA GLU A 14 41.35 13.11 -20.05
C GLU A 14 41.62 13.86 -21.33
N LEU A 15 42.89 14.05 -21.72
CA LEU A 15 43.28 14.68 -22.95
C LEU A 15 42.67 13.98 -24.18
N LYS A 16 42.78 12.64 -24.24
CA LYS A 16 42.19 11.85 -25.31
C LYS A 16 40.68 11.98 -25.38
N ARG A 17 40.02 12.11 -24.22
CA ARG A 17 38.55 12.25 -24.12
C ARG A 17 38.08 13.60 -24.69
N GLY A 18 38.85 14.68 -24.46
CA GLY A 18 38.51 16.04 -24.91
C GLY A 18 39.11 16.40 -26.29
N GLU A 19 39.77 15.46 -26.95
CA GLU A 19 40.40 15.67 -28.24
C GLU A 19 39.36 15.91 -29.36
N TYR A 20 39.57 16.93 -30.18
CA TYR A 20 38.74 17.20 -31.33
C TYR A 20 39.58 17.88 -32.41
N GLU A 21 39.15 17.77 -33.67
CA GLU A 21 39.80 18.40 -34.82
C GLU A 21 39.18 19.77 -35.06
N ARG A 22 40.03 20.76 -35.29
CA ARG A 22 39.63 22.10 -35.72
C ARG A 22 40.50 22.60 -36.84
N LEU A 23 39.94 23.45 -37.72
CA LEU A 23 40.71 24.15 -38.73
C LEU A 23 41.52 25.28 -38.07
N ASP A 24 42.83 25.33 -38.30
CA ASP A 24 43.65 26.45 -37.87
C ASP A 24 43.42 27.61 -38.84
N GLY A 25 43.02 28.77 -38.34
CA GLY A 25 42.72 29.96 -39.14
C GLY A 25 43.97 30.61 -39.76
N ALA A 26 45.16 30.26 -39.33
CA ALA A 26 46.44 30.80 -39.89
C ALA A 26 47.01 29.91 -41.00
N THR A 27 46.94 28.58 -40.83
CA THR A 27 47.54 27.61 -41.75
C THR A 27 46.54 26.93 -42.66
N TRP A 28 45.25 27.01 -42.36
CA TRP A 28 44.14 26.29 -43.01
C TRP A 28 44.30 24.76 -42.95
N GLU A 29 45.09 24.27 -42.01
CA GLU A 29 45.26 22.83 -41.76
C GLU A 29 44.38 22.37 -40.58
N MET A 30 44.00 21.10 -40.61
CA MET A 30 43.29 20.48 -39.49
C MET A 30 44.27 20.18 -38.36
N VAL A 31 44.04 20.77 -37.21
CA VAL A 31 44.84 20.55 -35.99
C VAL A 31 44.03 19.95 -34.89
N THR A 32 44.68 19.07 -34.15
CA THR A 32 44.06 18.46 -32.98
C THR A 32 44.13 19.42 -31.79
N ALA A 33 43.00 19.68 -31.16
CA ALA A 33 42.88 20.52 -29.98
C ALA A 33 42.18 19.78 -28.84
N TYR A 34 42.30 20.33 -27.66
CA TYR A 34 41.59 19.82 -26.46
C TYR A 34 40.50 20.78 -26.01
N SER A 35 39.32 20.23 -25.69
CA SER A 35 38.24 20.97 -25.03
C SER A 35 37.78 20.25 -23.76
N PRO A 36 37.77 20.94 -22.62
CA PRO A 36 37.24 20.37 -21.36
C PRO A 36 35.74 20.06 -21.45
N ASP A 37 34.98 20.87 -22.21
CA ASP A 37 33.53 20.66 -22.37
C ASP A 37 33.22 19.37 -23.14
N ILE A 38 34.02 19.10 -24.20
CA ILE A 38 33.90 17.82 -24.94
C ILE A 38 34.33 16.65 -24.08
N ALA A 39 35.40 16.81 -23.28
CA ALA A 39 35.84 15.79 -22.36
C ALA A 39 34.76 15.44 -21.31
N GLU A 40 34.14 16.46 -20.73
CA GLU A 40 33.06 16.28 -19.77
C GLU A 40 31.81 15.65 -20.40
N ALA A 41 31.40 16.14 -21.59
CA ALA A 41 30.24 15.57 -22.30
C ALA A 41 30.43 14.07 -22.58
N ARG A 42 31.61 13.69 -23.14
CA ARG A 42 31.94 12.27 -23.38
C ARG A 42 32.06 11.45 -22.08
N TYR A 43 32.54 12.07 -21.01
CA TYR A 43 32.56 11.41 -19.68
C TYR A 43 31.17 11.09 -19.18
N GLN A 44 30.25 12.04 -19.27
CA GLN A 44 28.87 11.85 -18.87
C GLN A 44 28.15 10.81 -19.74
N GLU A 45 28.43 10.78 -21.04
CA GLU A 45 27.90 9.76 -21.94
C GLU A 45 28.40 8.36 -21.55
N HIS A 46 29.70 8.17 -21.35
CA HIS A 46 30.27 6.91 -20.88
C HIS A 46 29.76 6.50 -19.50
N LEU A 47 29.42 7.44 -18.61
CA LEU A 47 28.79 7.13 -17.33
C LEU A 47 27.37 6.59 -17.49
N ARG A 48 26.63 7.10 -18.47
CA ARG A 48 25.26 6.62 -18.77
C ARG A 48 25.26 5.22 -19.38
N GLU A 49 26.28 4.89 -20.14
CA GLU A 49 26.46 3.56 -20.75
C GLU A 49 26.94 2.50 -19.75
N LYS A 50 27.46 2.91 -18.59
CA LYS A 50 27.93 1.97 -17.56
C LYS A 50 26.76 1.31 -16.84
N GLY A 51 26.84 0.01 -16.70
CA GLY A 51 25.92 -0.81 -15.94
C GLY A 51 25.38 -1.99 -16.75
N PRO A 52 24.72 -2.92 -16.09
CA PRO A 52 24.07 -4.02 -16.79
C PRO A 52 22.90 -3.49 -17.63
N ASP A 53 22.66 -4.11 -18.77
CA ASP A 53 21.49 -3.85 -19.61
C ASP A 53 20.19 -3.91 -18.82
N LEU A 54 19.20 -3.13 -19.29
CA LEU A 54 17.87 -3.16 -18.71
C LEU A 54 17.24 -4.53 -18.96
N LYS A 55 16.86 -5.22 -17.88
CA LYS A 55 16.26 -6.56 -17.97
C LYS A 55 15.00 -6.58 -18.83
N ILE A 56 14.15 -5.54 -18.71
CA ILE A 56 12.93 -5.42 -19.52
C ILE A 56 13.20 -5.05 -20.98
N GLY A 57 14.39 -4.55 -21.32
CA GLY A 57 14.74 -4.20 -22.71
C GLY A 57 14.91 -5.43 -23.61
N LYS A 58 15.16 -6.59 -23.04
CA LYS A 58 15.30 -7.88 -23.75
C LYS A 58 14.09 -8.79 -23.61
N ASP A 59 13.20 -8.48 -22.68
CA ASP A 59 12.00 -9.28 -22.38
C ASP A 59 10.74 -8.39 -22.47
N HIS A 60 10.26 -8.24 -23.70
CA HIS A 60 9.08 -7.44 -23.99
C HIS A 60 7.82 -8.05 -23.41
N GLU A 61 7.75 -9.37 -23.28
CA GLU A 61 6.59 -10.07 -22.70
C GLU A 61 6.45 -9.71 -21.23
N LEU A 62 7.56 -9.76 -20.48
CA LEU A 62 7.59 -9.34 -19.07
C LEU A 62 7.21 -7.86 -18.91
N ALA A 63 7.76 -6.97 -19.77
CA ALA A 63 7.45 -5.55 -19.72
C ALA A 63 5.96 -5.29 -19.95
N ASN A 64 5.37 -5.89 -20.99
CA ASN A 64 3.96 -5.76 -21.32
C ASN A 64 3.06 -6.36 -20.22
N TYR A 65 3.42 -7.51 -19.67
CA TYR A 65 2.69 -8.13 -18.56
C TYR A 65 2.65 -7.22 -17.33
N ILE A 66 3.77 -6.58 -16.99
CA ILE A 66 3.83 -5.63 -15.87
C ILE A 66 2.91 -4.45 -16.12
N GLU A 67 2.98 -3.83 -17.31
CA GLU A 67 2.14 -2.67 -17.67
C GLU A 67 0.64 -3.02 -17.63
N THR A 68 0.25 -4.07 -18.32
CA THR A 68 -1.14 -4.52 -18.41
C THR A 68 -1.70 -4.86 -17.03
N THR A 69 -0.96 -5.64 -16.25
CA THR A 69 -1.42 -6.06 -14.92
C THR A 69 -1.56 -4.87 -13.95
N ILE A 70 -0.65 -3.90 -13.98
CA ILE A 70 -0.76 -2.69 -13.14
C ILE A 70 -1.97 -1.86 -13.57
N THR A 71 -2.18 -1.68 -14.87
CA THR A 71 -3.26 -0.85 -15.41
C THR A 71 -4.63 -1.47 -15.16
N GLU A 72 -4.80 -2.76 -15.49
CA GLU A 72 -6.11 -3.43 -15.40
C GLU A 72 -6.51 -3.75 -13.95
N ARG A 73 -5.54 -4.17 -13.13
CA ARG A 73 -5.81 -4.61 -11.75
C ARG A 73 -5.51 -3.54 -10.70
N GLU A 74 -5.09 -2.33 -11.12
CA GLU A 74 -4.71 -1.22 -10.22
C GLU A 74 -3.82 -1.66 -9.04
N CYS A 75 -2.89 -2.56 -9.29
CA CYS A 75 -2.14 -3.28 -8.27
C CYS A 75 -0.69 -2.78 -8.11
N SER A 76 0.00 -3.27 -7.09
CA SER A 76 1.39 -2.92 -6.84
C SER A 76 2.34 -3.86 -7.61
N PRO A 77 3.60 -3.44 -7.90
CA PRO A 77 4.62 -4.33 -8.47
C PRO A 77 4.81 -5.66 -7.73
N ALA A 78 4.61 -5.67 -6.41
CA ALA A 78 4.66 -6.92 -5.63
C ALA A 78 3.49 -7.85 -5.99
N ALA A 79 2.30 -7.30 -6.19
CA ALA A 79 1.13 -8.09 -6.60
C ALA A 79 1.26 -8.61 -8.04
N VAL A 80 1.88 -7.83 -8.94
CA VAL A 80 2.16 -8.29 -10.32
C VAL A 80 2.98 -9.58 -10.31
N LEU A 81 4.08 -9.61 -9.55
CA LEU A 81 4.90 -10.82 -9.44
C LEU A 81 4.14 -11.96 -8.76
N GLY A 82 3.29 -11.66 -7.78
CA GLY A 82 2.40 -12.65 -7.17
C GLY A 82 1.41 -13.25 -8.16
N TYR A 83 0.80 -12.43 -9.00
CA TYR A 83 -0.10 -12.93 -10.06
C TYR A 83 0.64 -13.78 -11.10
N ALA A 84 1.83 -13.38 -11.53
CA ALA A 84 2.64 -14.17 -12.44
C ALA A 84 2.91 -15.58 -11.87
N MET A 85 3.23 -15.68 -10.58
CA MET A 85 3.42 -16.96 -9.90
C MET A 85 2.12 -17.78 -9.83
N LEU A 86 1.00 -17.17 -9.50
CA LEU A 86 -0.31 -17.84 -9.40
C LEU A 86 -0.79 -18.34 -10.78
N GLU A 87 -0.51 -17.59 -11.83
CA GLU A 87 -0.87 -17.92 -13.22
C GLU A 87 0.14 -18.88 -13.88
N GLY A 88 1.22 -19.25 -13.16
CA GLY A 88 2.26 -20.14 -13.68
C GLY A 88 3.04 -19.55 -14.85
N ARG A 89 3.08 -18.22 -14.98
CA ARG A 89 3.82 -17.56 -16.06
C ARG A 89 5.33 -17.59 -15.81
N THR A 90 6.05 -17.87 -16.86
CA THR A 90 7.52 -17.83 -16.89
C THR A 90 7.97 -16.82 -17.94
N PHE A 91 9.00 -16.05 -17.62
CA PHE A 91 9.58 -15.03 -18.49
C PHE A 91 11.06 -15.31 -18.70
N GLU A 92 11.65 -14.79 -19.75
CA GLU A 92 13.08 -14.96 -20.04
C GLU A 92 13.96 -14.35 -18.95
N THR A 93 13.51 -13.23 -18.36
CA THR A 93 14.24 -12.54 -17.30
C THR A 93 13.45 -12.47 -16.01
N SER A 94 14.16 -12.40 -14.88
CA SER A 94 13.56 -12.19 -13.57
C SER A 94 13.85 -10.79 -13.05
N VAL A 95 12.84 -10.12 -12.51
CA VAL A 95 12.97 -8.80 -11.91
C VAL A 95 12.49 -8.80 -10.47
N SER A 96 13.16 -8.04 -9.61
CA SER A 96 12.69 -7.83 -8.25
C SER A 96 11.64 -6.74 -8.19
N VAL A 97 10.83 -6.74 -7.12
CA VAL A 97 9.87 -5.66 -6.84
C VAL A 97 10.55 -4.27 -6.85
N ALA A 98 11.74 -4.18 -6.24
CA ALA A 98 12.51 -2.94 -6.19
C ALA A 98 12.95 -2.47 -7.59
N THR A 99 13.31 -3.41 -8.46
CA THR A 99 13.68 -3.13 -9.85
C THR A 99 12.49 -2.53 -10.62
N ILE A 100 11.29 -3.11 -10.49
CA ILE A 100 10.08 -2.59 -11.15
C ILE A 100 9.78 -1.17 -10.67
N TYR A 101 9.83 -0.90 -9.35
CA TYR A 101 9.66 0.47 -8.83
C TYR A 101 10.71 1.44 -9.38
N SER A 102 11.98 1.01 -9.49
CA SER A 102 13.05 1.82 -10.05
C SER A 102 12.80 2.16 -11.52
N TYR A 103 12.34 1.18 -12.30
CA TYR A 103 12.05 1.35 -13.72
C TYR A 103 10.85 2.28 -13.93
N ILE A 104 9.78 2.14 -13.15
CA ILE A 104 8.64 3.08 -13.19
C ILE A 104 9.08 4.51 -12.81
N LYS A 105 9.93 4.65 -11.78
CA LYS A 105 10.47 5.95 -11.37
C LYS A 105 11.32 6.61 -12.45
N LYS A 106 12.08 5.82 -13.21
CA LYS A 106 12.93 6.27 -14.32
C LYS A 106 12.16 6.51 -15.62
N GLY A 107 10.87 6.20 -15.68
CA GLY A 107 10.05 6.35 -16.88
C GLY A 107 10.43 5.37 -18.00
N LEU A 108 10.85 4.15 -17.66
CA LEU A 108 11.29 3.15 -18.63
C LEU A 108 10.12 2.32 -19.20
N PHE A 109 8.94 2.46 -18.67
CA PHE A 109 7.71 1.88 -19.19
C PHE A 109 6.97 2.90 -20.05
N LEU A 110 6.25 2.44 -21.07
CA LEU A 110 5.57 3.29 -22.03
C LEU A 110 4.23 3.82 -21.49
N HIS A 111 3.47 2.97 -20.78
CA HIS A 111 2.07 3.25 -20.44
C HIS A 111 1.83 3.42 -18.94
N ILE A 112 2.81 3.16 -18.08
CA ILE A 112 2.68 3.29 -16.62
C ILE A 112 3.68 4.27 -16.02
N THR A 113 3.20 4.99 -15.04
CA THR A 113 3.95 6.00 -14.27
C THR A 113 3.76 5.79 -12.77
N GLN A 114 4.39 6.61 -11.94
CA GLN A 114 4.17 6.56 -10.49
C GLN A 114 2.73 6.85 -10.06
N VAL A 115 1.95 7.53 -10.92
CA VAL A 115 0.54 7.87 -10.63
C VAL A 115 -0.35 6.64 -10.68
N ASP A 116 -0.02 5.66 -11.52
CA ASP A 116 -0.78 4.41 -11.70
C ASP A 116 -0.56 3.44 -10.54
N LEU A 117 0.49 3.68 -9.75
CA LEU A 117 0.76 2.88 -8.56
C LEU A 117 -0.22 3.19 -7.42
N PRO A 118 -0.46 2.22 -6.53
CA PRO A 118 -1.39 2.35 -5.40
C PRO A 118 -1.26 3.60 -4.54
N ARG A 119 -0.05 4.14 -4.41
CA ARG A 119 0.20 5.39 -3.66
C ARG A 119 0.21 6.63 -4.54
N ARG A 120 0.00 6.50 -5.85
CA ARG A 120 -0.05 7.61 -6.83
C ARG A 120 1.12 8.58 -6.68
N GLY A 121 2.32 8.08 -6.49
CA GLY A 121 3.53 8.89 -6.29
C GLY A 121 3.60 9.69 -4.96
N LYS A 122 2.60 9.57 -4.08
CA LYS A 122 2.58 10.30 -2.81
C LYS A 122 3.64 9.74 -1.86
N VAL A 123 4.65 10.53 -1.55
CA VAL A 123 5.63 10.23 -0.50
C VAL A 123 4.93 10.36 0.86
N LYS A 124 5.19 9.39 1.78
CA LYS A 124 4.76 9.55 3.18
C LYS A 124 5.37 10.83 3.72
N GLN A 125 4.54 11.85 3.98
CA GLN A 125 5.00 12.99 4.75
C GLN A 125 5.36 12.50 6.15
N LYS A 126 6.57 12.85 6.62
CA LYS A 126 6.93 12.63 8.01
C LYS A 126 6.00 13.50 8.86
N TYR A 127 5.06 12.89 9.54
CA TYR A 127 4.21 13.62 10.49
C TYR A 127 5.11 14.24 11.56
N LYS A 128 5.09 15.57 11.69
CA LYS A 128 5.59 16.23 12.90
C LYS A 128 4.70 15.73 14.04
N LYS A 129 5.31 15.11 15.06
CA LYS A 129 4.59 14.75 16.29
C LYS A 129 4.05 16.03 16.90
N VAL A 130 2.78 16.31 16.69
CA VAL A 130 2.06 17.33 17.47
C VAL A 130 1.86 16.72 18.84
N LYS A 131 2.39 17.35 19.89
CA LYS A 131 2.08 17.00 21.28
C LYS A 131 0.60 17.34 21.50
N THR A 132 -0.28 16.36 21.26
CA THR A 132 -1.67 16.46 21.68
C THR A 132 -1.72 16.31 23.19
N LYS A 133 -2.46 17.22 23.88
CA LYS A 133 -2.87 17.00 25.27
C LYS A 133 -3.54 15.63 25.30
N LYS A 134 -3.11 14.76 26.22
CA LYS A 134 -3.82 13.49 26.49
C LYS A 134 -5.19 13.88 27.04
N ASP A 135 -6.17 13.93 26.18
CA ASP A 135 -7.55 13.89 26.64
C ASP A 135 -7.71 12.60 27.44
N GLN A 136 -8.40 12.69 28.57
CA GLN A 136 -8.62 11.56 29.48
C GLN A 136 -9.08 10.35 28.67
N ALA A 137 -8.29 9.31 28.67
CA ALA A 137 -8.59 8.07 28.00
C ALA A 137 -9.94 7.56 28.53
N ARG A 138 -10.95 7.48 27.66
CA ARG A 138 -12.22 6.83 28.01
C ARG A 138 -11.91 5.37 28.37
N ALA A 139 -12.48 4.91 29.47
CA ALA A 139 -12.39 3.51 29.84
C ALA A 139 -12.85 2.62 28.66
N SER A 140 -12.17 1.51 28.44
CA SER A 140 -12.55 0.53 27.43
C SER A 140 -14.00 0.05 27.70
N ALA A 141 -14.79 -0.08 26.66
CA ALA A 141 -16.17 -0.55 26.77
C ALA A 141 -16.27 -2.06 27.11
N GLY A 142 -15.17 -2.79 27.10
CA GLY A 142 -15.12 -4.24 27.35
C GLY A 142 -13.69 -4.72 27.63
N GLU A 143 -13.38 -5.97 27.32
CA GLU A 143 -12.08 -6.56 27.61
C GLU A 143 -10.93 -5.91 26.81
N SER A 144 -9.83 -5.64 27.51
CA SER A 144 -8.62 -5.08 26.90
C SER A 144 -7.97 -6.07 25.93
N ILE A 145 -7.30 -5.53 24.90
CA ILE A 145 -6.46 -6.31 23.98
C ILE A 145 -5.39 -7.13 24.70
N GLU A 146 -4.98 -6.73 25.89
CA GLU A 146 -4.01 -7.48 26.70
C GLU A 146 -4.51 -8.85 27.14
N GLN A 147 -5.84 -9.02 27.26
CA GLN A 147 -6.48 -10.29 27.61
C GLN A 147 -6.69 -11.20 26.40
N ARG A 148 -6.35 -10.70 25.21
CA ARG A 148 -6.43 -11.47 23.97
C ARG A 148 -5.36 -12.58 23.97
N PRO A 149 -5.70 -13.84 23.60
CA PRO A 149 -4.76 -14.93 23.53
C PRO A 149 -3.51 -14.57 22.68
N PRO A 150 -2.29 -14.87 23.17
CA PRO A 150 -1.05 -14.49 22.47
C PRO A 150 -0.91 -15.14 21.10
N GLU A 151 -1.58 -16.27 20.85
CA GLU A 151 -1.62 -16.95 19.54
C GLU A 151 -2.18 -16.04 18.43
N VAL A 152 -3.07 -15.11 18.79
CA VAL A 152 -3.66 -14.14 17.84
C VAL A 152 -2.58 -13.21 17.25
N GLU A 153 -1.55 -12.87 18.02
CA GLU A 153 -0.44 -12.05 17.55
C GLU A 153 0.39 -12.76 16.48
N SER A 154 0.53 -14.07 16.58
CA SER A 154 1.29 -14.87 15.62
C SER A 154 0.67 -14.90 14.22
N ARG A 155 -0.63 -14.54 14.09
CA ARG A 155 -1.42 -14.59 12.84
C ARG A 155 -1.44 -15.96 12.17
N LYS A 156 -1.19 -17.02 12.90
CA LYS A 156 -1.16 -18.40 12.36
C LYS A 156 -2.55 -19.03 12.31
N GLU A 157 -3.44 -18.60 13.19
CA GLU A 157 -4.79 -19.11 13.30
C GLU A 157 -5.78 -18.22 12.53
N PHE A 158 -6.72 -18.87 11.82
CA PHE A 158 -7.84 -18.18 11.17
C PHE A 158 -8.98 -17.91 12.17
N GLY A 159 -9.66 -16.80 11.99
CA GLY A 159 -10.86 -16.47 12.77
C GLY A 159 -10.71 -15.28 13.70
N HIS A 160 -9.56 -14.60 13.65
CA HIS A 160 -9.32 -13.39 14.44
C HIS A 160 -9.39 -12.14 13.56
N TRP A 161 -10.36 -11.29 13.84
CA TRP A 161 -10.74 -10.16 13.01
C TRP A 161 -10.42 -8.83 13.68
N GLU A 162 -10.15 -7.82 12.88
CA GLU A 162 -10.04 -6.42 13.29
C GLU A 162 -11.21 -5.66 12.66
N GLY A 163 -11.98 -4.94 13.47
CA GLY A 163 -13.14 -4.18 13.01
C GLY A 163 -12.90 -2.68 13.04
N ASP A 164 -13.43 -1.96 12.04
CA ASP A 164 -13.35 -0.50 11.93
C ASP A 164 -14.53 0.07 11.13
N THR A 165 -14.67 1.39 11.12
CA THR A 165 -15.64 2.07 10.26
C THR A 165 -14.97 3.05 9.33
N VAL A 166 -15.32 2.98 8.05
CA VAL A 166 -14.88 3.94 7.01
C VAL A 166 -16.02 4.87 6.65
N TYR A 167 -15.85 6.17 6.88
CA TYR A 167 -16.88 7.20 6.63
C TYR A 167 -16.34 8.35 5.79
N SER A 168 -17.23 9.14 5.18
CA SER A 168 -16.88 10.20 4.22
C SER A 168 -15.94 11.29 4.74
N GLY A 169 -15.86 11.47 6.07
CA GLY A 169 -15.08 12.52 6.72
C GLY A 169 -15.92 13.73 7.07
N LYS A 170 -15.54 14.41 8.17
CA LYS A 170 -16.26 15.60 8.67
C LYS A 170 -16.26 16.71 7.63
N GLY A 171 -17.42 17.28 7.38
CA GLY A 171 -17.60 18.47 6.52
C GLY A 171 -17.50 18.21 5.01
N LYS A 172 -17.21 16.99 4.56
CA LYS A 172 -17.10 16.68 3.13
C LYS A 172 -18.36 16.11 2.49
N CYS A 173 -19.20 15.47 3.29
CA CYS A 173 -20.50 14.95 2.88
C CYS A 173 -21.48 15.04 4.06
N LYS A 174 -22.75 15.33 3.78
CA LYS A 174 -23.80 15.41 4.82
C LYS A 174 -24.33 14.04 5.24
N THR A 175 -23.97 12.97 4.51
CA THR A 175 -24.43 11.61 4.83
C THR A 175 -23.84 11.10 6.14
N THR A 176 -24.63 10.35 6.88
CA THR A 176 -24.18 9.58 8.07
C THR A 176 -23.72 8.18 7.72
N SER A 177 -23.94 7.76 6.48
CA SER A 177 -23.61 6.41 5.99
C SER A 177 -22.12 6.14 6.05
N ALA A 178 -21.77 4.89 6.34
CA ALA A 178 -20.41 4.43 6.49
C ALA A 178 -20.29 2.97 6.02
N LEU A 179 -19.08 2.48 5.96
CA LEU A 179 -18.77 1.07 5.76
C LEU A 179 -18.25 0.51 7.09
N LEU A 180 -18.84 -0.59 7.55
CA LEU A 180 -18.26 -1.45 8.58
C LEU A 180 -17.27 -2.39 7.88
N THR A 181 -16.03 -2.39 8.29
CA THR A 181 -14.96 -3.23 7.74
C THR A 181 -14.52 -4.23 8.79
N LEU A 182 -14.42 -5.50 8.40
CA LEU A 182 -13.88 -6.58 9.21
C LEU A 182 -12.73 -7.20 8.42
N ASN A 183 -11.52 -7.08 8.95
CA ASN A 183 -10.31 -7.62 8.32
C ASN A 183 -9.79 -8.83 9.09
N GLU A 184 -9.61 -9.96 8.40
CA GLU A 184 -9.09 -11.19 9.02
C GLU A 184 -7.56 -11.16 9.08
N ARG A 185 -6.99 -11.40 10.26
CA ARG A 185 -5.58 -11.17 10.56
C ARG A 185 -4.59 -12.09 9.84
N LYS A 186 -4.96 -13.36 9.60
CA LYS A 186 -4.12 -14.36 8.93
C LYS A 186 -4.17 -14.22 7.42
N THR A 187 -5.38 -14.25 6.86
CA THR A 187 -5.61 -14.27 5.41
C THR A 187 -5.67 -12.88 4.80
N ARG A 188 -5.85 -11.86 5.64
CA ARG A 188 -6.13 -10.46 5.24
C ARG A 188 -7.37 -10.30 4.37
N LYS A 189 -8.33 -11.22 4.55
CA LYS A 189 -9.61 -11.17 3.87
C LYS A 189 -10.48 -10.11 4.51
N ASP A 190 -11.09 -9.26 3.68
CA ASP A 190 -11.98 -8.21 4.11
C ASP A 190 -13.44 -8.61 3.94
N ILE A 191 -14.27 -8.22 4.91
CA ILE A 191 -15.73 -8.18 4.79
C ILE A 191 -16.14 -6.73 4.96
N ILE A 192 -16.80 -6.17 3.95
CA ILE A 192 -17.22 -4.77 3.94
C ILE A 192 -18.75 -4.74 3.91
N ILE A 193 -19.36 -4.03 4.85
CA ILE A 193 -20.81 -3.93 5.00
C ILE A 193 -21.21 -2.46 5.00
N GLY A 194 -22.08 -2.05 4.08
CA GLY A 194 -22.68 -0.71 4.09
C GLY A 194 -23.61 -0.54 5.30
N ILE A 195 -23.43 0.52 6.08
CA ILE A 195 -24.25 0.88 7.23
C ILE A 195 -24.79 2.30 7.10
N PRO A 196 -26.07 2.55 7.48
CA PRO A 196 -26.71 3.86 7.31
C PRO A 196 -26.14 4.93 8.25
N ASN A 197 -25.56 4.54 9.36
CA ASN A 197 -24.95 5.45 10.32
C ASN A 197 -23.94 4.69 11.21
N ARG A 198 -23.15 5.45 11.99
CA ARG A 198 -22.14 4.91 12.91
C ARG A 198 -22.66 4.81 14.36
N LYS A 199 -23.89 4.35 14.56
CA LYS A 199 -24.41 4.07 15.90
C LYS A 199 -24.13 2.62 16.29
N ALA A 200 -23.92 2.36 17.59
CA ALA A 200 -23.66 1.03 18.12
C ALA A 200 -24.73 0.02 17.70
N GLU A 201 -26.00 0.41 17.79
CA GLU A 201 -27.13 -0.43 17.35
C GLU A 201 -27.04 -0.85 15.88
N THR A 202 -26.51 0.02 15.02
CA THR A 202 -26.39 -0.25 13.59
C THR A 202 -25.28 -1.26 13.31
N VAL A 203 -24.16 -1.17 14.03
CA VAL A 203 -23.08 -2.15 13.96
C VAL A 203 -23.56 -3.52 14.45
N VAL A 204 -24.29 -3.55 15.57
CA VAL A 204 -24.90 -4.79 16.10
C VAL A 204 -25.83 -5.41 15.05
N LYS A 205 -26.74 -4.63 14.45
CA LYS A 205 -27.66 -5.11 13.40
C LYS A 205 -26.92 -5.68 12.19
N ALA A 206 -25.80 -5.08 11.80
CA ALA A 206 -24.98 -5.57 10.69
C ALA A 206 -24.36 -6.94 11.01
N LEU A 207 -23.82 -7.11 12.23
CA LEU A 207 -23.31 -8.40 12.70
C LEU A 207 -24.42 -9.44 12.87
N ASP A 208 -25.59 -9.04 13.36
CA ASP A 208 -26.78 -9.90 13.48
C ASP A 208 -27.23 -10.44 12.12
N ALA A 209 -27.26 -9.57 11.11
CA ALA A 209 -27.60 -9.96 9.73
C ALA A 209 -26.57 -10.95 9.16
N LEU A 210 -25.29 -10.69 9.41
CA LEU A 210 -24.20 -11.57 8.98
C LEU A 210 -24.29 -12.94 9.67
N GLU A 211 -24.59 -12.98 10.97
CA GLU A 211 -24.77 -14.21 11.72
C GLU A 211 -25.97 -15.02 11.23
N ARG A 212 -27.11 -14.37 10.97
CA ARG A 212 -28.31 -15.04 10.42
C ARG A 212 -28.03 -15.64 9.05
N LYS A 213 -27.23 -14.92 8.20
CA LYS A 213 -26.84 -15.41 6.88
C LYS A 213 -25.92 -16.63 6.94
N CYS A 214 -24.97 -16.64 7.87
CA CYS A 214 -24.00 -17.73 8.03
C CYS A 214 -24.52 -18.90 8.86
N GLY A 215 -25.44 -18.63 9.77
CA GLY A 215 -25.85 -19.53 10.86
C GLY A 215 -24.87 -19.47 12.06
N ALA A 216 -25.39 -19.57 13.29
CA ALA A 216 -24.63 -19.36 14.53
C ALA A 216 -23.36 -20.24 14.65
N ARG A 217 -23.44 -21.51 14.23
CA ARG A 217 -22.30 -22.45 14.31
C ARG A 217 -21.14 -22.00 13.38
N ARG A 218 -21.45 -21.64 12.13
CA ARG A 218 -20.46 -21.19 11.15
C ARG A 218 -19.91 -19.82 11.55
N PHE A 219 -20.77 -18.93 12.04
CA PHE A 219 -20.33 -17.61 12.48
C PHE A 219 -19.25 -17.74 13.58
N ARG A 220 -19.47 -18.54 14.61
CA ARG A 220 -18.47 -18.79 15.67
C ARG A 220 -17.17 -19.39 15.14
N ALA A 221 -17.23 -20.26 14.16
CA ALA A 221 -16.04 -20.85 13.55
C ALA A 221 -15.22 -19.81 12.75
N ILE A 222 -15.90 -18.85 12.10
CA ILE A 222 -15.31 -17.80 11.30
C ILE A 222 -14.84 -16.62 12.18
N PHE A 223 -15.64 -16.22 13.16
CA PHE A 223 -15.39 -15.05 14.01
C PHE A 223 -15.10 -15.49 15.45
N LYS A 224 -13.92 -16.07 15.68
CA LYS A 224 -13.46 -16.47 17.02
C LYS A 224 -13.30 -15.26 17.93
N SER A 225 -12.68 -14.19 17.41
CA SER A 225 -12.63 -12.91 18.10
C SER A 225 -12.64 -11.74 17.12
N ILE A 226 -13.12 -10.59 17.61
CA ILE A 226 -13.07 -9.32 16.86
C ILE A 226 -12.43 -8.28 17.77
N THR A 227 -11.41 -7.56 17.26
CA THR A 227 -10.77 -6.47 17.98
C THR A 227 -11.21 -5.14 17.39
N PHE A 228 -11.77 -4.26 18.23
CA PHE A 228 -12.22 -2.91 17.86
C PHE A 228 -11.37 -1.83 18.52
N ASP A 229 -11.52 -0.58 18.08
CA ASP A 229 -11.07 0.58 18.84
C ASP A 229 -12.14 0.99 19.88
N ASN A 230 -11.82 2.03 20.68
CA ASN A 230 -12.74 2.59 21.66
C ASN A 230 -13.73 3.60 21.03
N GLY A 231 -14.11 3.41 19.76
CA GLY A 231 -15.12 4.21 19.09
C GLY A 231 -16.51 4.04 19.74
N THR A 232 -17.30 5.11 19.75
CA THR A 232 -18.65 5.06 20.31
C THR A 232 -19.56 4.07 19.60
N GLU A 233 -19.28 3.77 18.35
CA GLU A 233 -19.96 2.77 17.54
C GLU A 233 -19.73 1.32 17.99
N PHE A 234 -18.71 1.09 18.79
CA PHE A 234 -18.34 -0.24 19.31
C PHE A 234 -18.55 -0.34 20.84
N SER A 235 -19.19 0.64 21.47
CA SER A 235 -19.30 0.72 22.93
C SER A 235 -20.22 -0.34 23.57
N ALA A 236 -20.97 -1.10 22.77
CA ALA A 236 -21.91 -2.10 23.26
C ALA A 236 -21.30 -3.52 23.28
N ALA A 237 -20.18 -3.73 24.01
CA ALA A 237 -19.43 -4.97 24.04
C ALA A 237 -20.27 -6.22 24.24
N GLU A 238 -21.09 -6.27 25.30
CA GLU A 238 -21.94 -7.41 25.63
C GLU A 238 -22.94 -7.74 24.51
N VAL A 239 -23.47 -6.70 23.87
CA VAL A 239 -24.43 -6.86 22.76
C VAL A 239 -23.71 -7.31 21.48
N LEU A 240 -22.46 -6.88 21.26
CA LEU A 240 -21.63 -7.33 20.15
C LEU A 240 -21.26 -8.82 20.31
N GLU A 241 -21.01 -9.30 21.51
CA GLU A 241 -20.73 -10.71 21.80
C GLU A 241 -21.98 -11.60 21.72
N ARG A 242 -23.15 -11.06 22.04
CA ARG A 242 -24.41 -11.81 22.08
C ARG A 242 -24.81 -12.33 20.70
N SER A 243 -25.16 -13.61 20.59
CA SER A 243 -25.72 -14.18 19.37
C SER A 243 -27.16 -13.73 19.14
N ALA A 244 -27.48 -13.37 17.90
CA ALA A 244 -28.85 -13.08 17.47
C ALA A 244 -29.68 -14.34 17.20
N VAL A 245 -29.03 -15.49 17.06
CA VAL A 245 -29.63 -16.78 16.70
C VAL A 245 -29.68 -17.72 17.92
N ASN A 246 -28.56 -17.81 18.65
CA ASN A 246 -28.46 -18.68 19.83
C ASN A 246 -28.23 -17.82 21.08
N LYS A 247 -29.27 -17.67 21.88
CA LYS A 247 -29.25 -16.79 23.06
C LYS A 247 -28.35 -17.29 24.21
N THR A 248 -27.96 -18.55 24.21
CA THR A 248 -27.21 -19.20 25.31
C THR A 248 -25.70 -19.13 25.10
N ILE A 249 -25.22 -19.07 23.84
CA ILE A 249 -23.81 -19.13 23.54
C ILE A 249 -23.40 -17.83 22.78
N PRO A 250 -22.39 -17.10 23.26
CA PRO A 250 -21.89 -15.93 22.56
C PRO A 250 -21.47 -16.24 21.10
N ARG A 251 -21.66 -15.28 20.20
CA ARG A 251 -21.28 -15.46 18.79
C ARG A 251 -19.79 -15.27 18.52
N THR A 252 -19.12 -14.46 19.33
CA THR A 252 -17.71 -14.11 19.18
C THR A 252 -17.20 -13.54 20.51
N LYS A 253 -15.88 -13.41 20.65
CA LYS A 253 -15.25 -12.67 21.73
C LYS A 253 -14.78 -11.30 21.21
N VAL A 254 -15.02 -10.24 21.99
CA VAL A 254 -14.68 -8.86 21.59
C VAL A 254 -13.57 -8.32 22.48
N TYR A 255 -12.53 -7.73 21.85
CA TYR A 255 -11.42 -7.07 22.53
C TYR A 255 -11.30 -5.62 22.07
N TYR A 256 -10.79 -4.75 22.92
CA TYR A 256 -10.59 -3.34 22.62
C TYR A 256 -9.12 -2.95 22.70
N CYS A 257 -8.66 -2.22 21.68
CA CYS A 257 -7.33 -1.64 21.65
C CYS A 257 -7.15 -0.59 22.75
N HIS A 258 -5.89 -0.31 23.11
CA HIS A 258 -5.60 0.84 23.96
C HIS A 258 -6.00 2.15 23.28
N PRO A 259 -6.44 3.15 24.03
CA PRO A 259 -6.71 4.46 23.48
C PRO A 259 -5.48 5.02 22.76
N TYR A 260 -5.71 5.61 21.57
CA TYR A 260 -4.66 6.19 20.71
C TYR A 260 -3.60 5.22 20.18
N SER A 261 -3.82 3.91 20.25
CA SER A 261 -2.89 2.87 19.82
C SER A 261 -3.29 2.26 18.46
N SER A 262 -3.37 3.09 17.42
CA SER A 262 -3.76 2.64 16.07
C SER A 262 -2.86 1.55 15.48
N TRP A 263 -1.60 1.47 15.92
CA TRP A 263 -0.64 0.45 15.48
C TRP A 263 -1.04 -0.97 15.89
N GLU A 264 -1.87 -1.14 16.90
CA GLU A 264 -2.38 -2.45 17.35
C GLU A 264 -3.31 -3.09 16.31
N ARG A 265 -3.82 -2.29 15.37
CA ARG A 265 -4.69 -2.69 14.26
C ARG A 265 -4.08 -2.36 12.89
N GLY A 266 -2.82 -2.70 12.69
CA GLY A 266 -2.10 -2.38 11.46
C GLY A 266 -2.72 -2.99 10.19
N SER A 267 -3.47 -4.09 10.29
CA SER A 267 -4.19 -4.68 9.15
C SER A 267 -5.31 -3.77 8.66
N ASN A 268 -6.08 -3.17 9.57
CA ASN A 268 -7.16 -2.23 9.23
C ASN A 268 -6.68 -0.95 8.54
N GLU A 269 -5.53 -0.39 8.95
CA GLU A 269 -4.98 0.80 8.26
C GLU A 269 -4.72 0.50 6.78
N ASN A 270 -4.17 -0.67 6.49
CA ASN A 270 -3.92 -1.09 5.11
C ASN A 270 -5.22 -1.34 4.34
N ALA A 271 -6.16 -2.10 4.92
CA ALA A 271 -7.47 -2.38 4.32
C ALA A 271 -8.25 -1.07 4.03
N ASN A 272 -8.32 -0.17 5.01
CA ASN A 272 -8.97 1.14 4.85
C ASN A 272 -8.27 1.99 3.78
N SER A 273 -6.96 1.88 3.64
CA SER A 273 -6.20 2.54 2.57
C SER A 273 -6.58 2.01 1.18
N MET A 274 -6.84 0.70 1.05
CA MET A 274 -7.30 0.09 -0.19
C MET A 274 -8.71 0.56 -0.56
N ILE A 275 -9.64 0.52 0.41
CA ILE A 275 -11.01 1.04 0.24
C ILE A 275 -10.98 2.51 -0.20
N ARG A 276 -10.09 3.33 0.38
CA ARG A 276 -9.96 4.75 0.07
C ARG A 276 -9.42 5.05 -1.33
N ARG A 277 -8.88 4.08 -2.04
CA ARG A 277 -8.52 4.26 -3.46
C ARG A 277 -9.76 4.36 -4.33
N ARG A 278 -10.74 3.49 -4.09
CA ARG A 278 -12.01 3.46 -4.84
C ARG A 278 -13.01 4.46 -4.27
N HIS A 279 -13.01 4.64 -2.94
CA HIS A 279 -13.94 5.52 -2.21
C HIS A 279 -13.14 6.59 -1.43
N PRO A 280 -12.67 7.67 -2.09
CA PRO A 280 -11.90 8.74 -1.46
C PRO A 280 -12.69 9.47 -0.39
N LYS A 281 -12.03 10.26 0.46
CA LYS A 281 -12.70 11.11 1.45
C LYS A 281 -13.65 12.09 0.74
N GLY A 282 -14.91 12.07 1.15
CA GLY A 282 -16.00 12.84 0.51
C GLY A 282 -16.99 11.98 -0.28
N THR A 283 -16.69 10.68 -0.48
CA THR A 283 -17.64 9.74 -1.09
C THR A 283 -18.89 9.60 -0.25
N ASP A 284 -20.05 9.73 -0.88
CA ASP A 284 -21.34 9.49 -0.25
C ASP A 284 -21.69 8.00 -0.28
N PHE A 285 -21.45 7.33 0.84
CA PHE A 285 -21.70 5.88 0.95
C PHE A 285 -23.18 5.49 0.87
N SER A 286 -24.11 6.44 0.96
CA SER A 286 -25.54 6.14 0.75
C SER A 286 -25.86 5.85 -0.71
N LYS A 287 -24.99 6.30 -1.63
CA LYS A 287 -25.15 6.16 -3.09
C LYS A 287 -24.32 5.01 -3.67
N VAL A 288 -23.44 4.42 -2.88
CA VAL A 288 -22.60 3.30 -3.32
C VAL A 288 -23.40 2.02 -3.23
N SER A 289 -23.55 1.31 -4.35
CA SER A 289 -24.33 0.08 -4.41
C SER A 289 -23.64 -1.08 -3.68
N ALA A 290 -24.43 -2.09 -3.28
CA ALA A 290 -23.89 -3.30 -2.65
C ALA A 290 -22.92 -4.05 -3.58
N ALA A 291 -23.13 -4.00 -4.90
CA ALA A 291 -22.24 -4.60 -5.88
C ALA A 291 -20.88 -3.88 -5.96
N GLU A 292 -20.88 -2.55 -5.91
CA GLU A 292 -19.65 -1.74 -5.86
C GLU A 292 -18.87 -1.97 -4.55
N ILE A 293 -19.59 -2.10 -3.43
CA ILE A 293 -18.96 -2.45 -2.14
C ILE A 293 -18.32 -3.84 -2.21
N ALA A 294 -18.99 -4.81 -2.83
CA ALA A 294 -18.48 -6.17 -2.95
C ALA A 294 -17.27 -6.27 -3.92
N ALA A 295 -17.16 -5.34 -4.88
CA ALA A 295 -16.04 -5.25 -5.81
C ALA A 295 -14.84 -4.46 -5.26
N THR A 296 -14.98 -3.87 -4.06
CA THR A 296 -13.94 -3.06 -3.41
C THR A 296 -12.93 -3.92 -2.68
#